data_68d4f4eb8a9de42583ddaf408fe80b6b
#
_entry.id   68d4f4eb8a9de42583ddaf408fe80b6b
#
_cell.length_a   1.000
_cell.length_b   1.000
_cell.length_c   1.000
_cell.angle_alpha   90.00
_cell.angle_beta   90.00
_cell.angle_gamma   90.00
#
_symmetry.space_group_name_H-M   'P 1'
#
loop_
_entity.id
_entity.type
_entity.pdbx_description
1 polymer ?
#
loop_
_entity_poly.entity_id
_entity_poly.type
_entity_poly.pdbx_seq_one_letter_code
_entity_poly.pdbx_strand_id
1 'polypeptide(L)' 'MKIDFTYWTEEDGTVLGYLNDYPDHWTQGENFDDLKEHLLDLHKEFSDDSLPGIRKVGQLEVA' A
#
# COMPACT_ATOMS: atom_id res chain seq x y z
N MET A 1 -5.45 15.33 2.78
CA MET A 1 -4.16 14.64 2.82
C MET A 1 -4.06 13.66 1.66
N LYS A 2 -2.94 13.65 0.98
CA LYS A 2 -2.72 12.72 -0.14
C LYS A 2 -1.80 11.61 0.31
N ILE A 3 -2.13 10.39 -0.13
CA ILE A 3 -1.32 9.21 0.16
C ILE A 3 -0.96 8.58 -1.18
N ASP A 4 0.32 8.42 -1.41
CA ASP A 4 0.79 7.84 -2.65
C ASP A 4 0.74 6.32 -2.60
N PHE A 5 0.29 5.73 -3.69
CA PHE A 5 0.27 4.27 -3.81
C PHE A 5 0.69 3.87 -5.23
N THR A 6 1.16 2.64 -5.35
CA THR A 6 1.56 2.05 -6.62
C THR A 6 0.58 0.93 -6.95
N TYR A 7 0.19 0.81 -8.20
CA TYR A 7 -0.75 -0.24 -8.61
C TYR A 7 -0.43 -0.72 -10.01
N TRP A 8 -0.91 -1.93 -10.31
CA TRP A 8 -0.82 -2.51 -11.64
C TRP A 8 -2.02 -3.42 -11.87
N THR A 9 -2.31 -3.73 -13.15
CA THR A 9 -3.42 -4.59 -13.53
C THR A 9 -2.87 -5.89 -14.10
N GLU A 10 -3.38 -7.01 -13.61
CA GLU A 10 -3.04 -8.33 -14.12
C GLU A 10 -3.86 -8.67 -15.36
N GLU A 11 -3.45 -9.73 -16.08
CA GLU A 11 -4.13 -10.14 -17.31
C GLU A 11 -5.59 -10.51 -17.10
N ASP A 12 -5.94 -11.03 -15.92
CA ASP A 12 -7.30 -11.42 -15.59
C ASP A 12 -8.20 -10.25 -15.16
N GLY A 13 -7.65 -9.03 -15.16
CA GLY A 13 -8.39 -7.85 -14.76
C GLY A 13 -8.26 -7.48 -13.29
N THR A 14 -7.63 -8.33 -12.49
CA THR A 14 -7.38 -8.03 -11.08
C THR A 14 -6.41 -6.86 -10.97
N VAL A 15 -6.70 -5.93 -10.08
CA VAL A 15 -5.83 -4.78 -9.83
C VAL A 15 -5.13 -5.00 -8.50
N LEU A 16 -3.81 -4.86 -8.52
CA LEU A 16 -2.98 -5.02 -7.32
C LEU A 16 -2.32 -3.69 -6.97
N GLY A 17 -1.97 -3.53 -5.71
CA GLY A 17 -1.31 -2.30 -5.32
C GLY A 17 -0.83 -2.33 -3.88
N TYR A 18 -0.04 -1.31 -3.54
CA TYR A 18 0.47 -1.13 -2.19
C TYR A 18 0.62 0.36 -1.92
N LEU A 19 0.57 0.70 -0.65
CA LEU A 19 0.90 2.04 -0.20
C LEU A 19 2.41 2.22 -0.29
N ASN A 20 2.87 3.33 -0.85
CA ASN A 20 4.30 3.52 -1.08
C ASN A 20 5.11 3.53 0.22
N ASP A 21 4.51 3.91 1.34
CA ASP A 21 5.16 3.88 2.63
C ASP A 21 5.27 2.46 3.22
N TYR A 22 4.52 1.50 2.66
CA TYR A 22 4.47 0.12 3.16
C TYR A 22 4.54 -0.88 2.00
N PRO A 23 5.66 -0.89 1.25
CA PRO A 23 5.73 -1.65 -0.02
C PRO A 23 5.68 -3.15 0.14
N ASP A 24 5.87 -3.67 1.35
CA ASP A 24 5.81 -5.12 1.61
C ASP A 24 4.38 -5.59 1.89
N HIS A 25 3.41 -4.69 1.97
CA HIS A 25 2.02 -5.00 2.32
C HIS A 25 1.10 -4.60 1.16
N TRP A 26 1.00 -5.46 0.16
CA TRP A 26 0.18 -5.18 -1.00
C TRP A 26 -1.14 -5.94 -0.92
N THR A 27 -2.13 -5.44 -1.64
CA THR A 27 -3.48 -6.01 -1.66
C THR A 27 -4.00 -6.04 -3.09
N GLN A 28 -5.18 -6.58 -3.26
CA GLN A 28 -5.81 -6.68 -4.58
C GLN A 28 -7.25 -6.25 -4.53
N GLY A 29 -7.80 -5.88 -5.69
CA GLY A 29 -9.19 -5.54 -5.85
C GLY A 29 -9.69 -6.03 -7.21
N GLU A 30 -11.01 -6.13 -7.34
CA GLU A 30 -11.62 -6.55 -8.60
C GLU A 30 -11.58 -5.44 -9.65
N ASN A 31 -11.48 -4.20 -9.21
CA ASN A 31 -11.34 -3.03 -10.05
C ASN A 31 -10.58 -1.96 -9.25
N PHE A 32 -10.33 -0.83 -9.90
CA PHE A 32 -9.55 0.23 -9.29
C PHE A 32 -10.20 0.81 -8.04
N ASP A 33 -11.51 1.02 -8.06
CA ASP A 33 -12.22 1.57 -6.90
C ASP A 33 -12.18 0.62 -5.71
N ASP A 34 -12.33 -0.68 -5.98
CA ASP A 34 -12.23 -1.71 -4.95
C ASP A 34 -10.83 -1.74 -4.33
N LEU A 35 -9.80 -1.63 -5.17
CA LEU A 35 -8.43 -1.55 -4.69
C LEU A 35 -8.22 -0.35 -3.76
N LYS A 36 -8.75 0.81 -4.15
CA LYS A 36 -8.60 2.03 -3.33
C LYS A 36 -9.24 1.86 -1.96
N GLU A 37 -10.39 1.20 -1.88
CA GLU A 37 -11.02 0.93 -0.58
C GLU A 37 -10.15 0.05 0.29
N HIS A 38 -9.56 -0.99 -0.30
CA HIS A 38 -8.67 -1.89 0.44
C HIS A 38 -7.41 -1.15 0.91
N LEU A 39 -6.86 -0.27 0.08
CA LEU A 39 -5.69 0.52 0.45
C LEU A 39 -6.00 1.49 1.59
N LEU A 40 -7.19 2.08 1.59
CA LEU A 40 -7.62 2.95 2.68
C LEU A 40 -7.72 2.18 4.00
N ASP A 41 -8.25 0.95 3.94
CA ASP A 41 -8.31 0.10 5.13
C ASP A 41 -6.92 -0.22 5.66
N LEU A 42 -5.99 -0.56 4.76
CA LEU A 42 -4.60 -0.80 5.15
C LEU A 42 -3.97 0.44 5.79
N HIS A 43 -4.24 1.61 5.23
CA HIS A 43 -3.71 2.85 5.80
C HIS A 43 -4.20 3.07 7.23
N LYS A 44 -5.46 2.79 7.49
CA LYS A 44 -6.02 2.91 8.84
C LYS A 44 -5.33 1.96 9.81
N GLU A 45 -5.08 0.73 9.38
CA GLU A 45 -4.38 -0.25 10.21
C GLU A 45 -2.93 0.15 10.46
N PHE A 46 -2.24 0.62 9.42
CA PHE A 46 -0.81 0.93 9.51
C PHE A 46 -0.52 2.27 10.17
N SER A 47 -1.50 3.14 10.27
CA SER A 47 -1.32 4.38 11.02
C SER A 47 -1.38 4.16 12.54
N ASP A 48 -1.76 2.95 12.95
CA ASP A 48 -1.69 2.53 14.35
C ASP A 48 -0.31 1.90 14.60
N ASP A 49 0.57 2.63 15.24
CA ASP A 49 1.94 2.21 15.51
C ASP A 49 2.05 0.97 16.40
N SER A 50 0.91 0.46 16.90
CA SER A 50 0.91 -0.73 17.73
C SER A 50 1.10 -2.03 16.95
N LEU A 51 0.97 -2.00 15.61
CA LEU A 51 1.11 -3.20 14.80
C LEU A 51 2.59 -3.57 14.65
N PRO A 52 2.97 -4.80 15.06
CA PRO A 52 4.37 -5.22 14.91
C PRO A 52 4.69 -5.57 13.45
N GLY A 53 5.94 -5.44 13.09
CA GLY A 53 6.40 -5.84 11.77
C GLY A 53 6.08 -4.90 10.64
N ILE A 54 5.53 -3.72 10.93
CA ILE A 54 5.32 -2.69 9.92
C ILE A 54 6.67 -2.16 9.47
N ARG A 55 6.89 -2.20 8.17
CA ARG A 55 8.14 -1.72 7.58
C ARG A 55 8.00 -0.30 7.09
N LYS A 56 8.99 0.49 7.34
CA LYS A 56 9.00 1.89 6.94
C LYS A 56 10.16 2.15 6.00
N VAL A 57 9.95 3.09 5.09
CA VAL A 57 11.00 3.48 4.15
C VAL A 57 11.85 4.55 4.80
N GLY A 58 13.14 4.32 4.79
CA GLY A 58 14.11 5.30 5.28
C GLY A 58 15.09 5.65 4.18
N GLN A 59 15.85 6.70 4.38
CA GLN A 59 16.88 7.12 3.45
C GLN A 59 18.23 7.16 4.16
N LEU A 60 19.24 6.66 3.46
CA LEU A 60 20.62 6.74 3.93
C LEU A 60 21.39 7.69 3.02
N GLU A 61 22.13 8.61 3.62
CA GLU A 61 23.03 9.45 2.86
C GLU A 61 24.38 8.74 2.74
N VAL A 62 24.87 8.67 1.51
CA VAL A 62 26.16 8.03 1.22
C VAL A 62 27.09 9.08 0.69
N ALA A 63 28.22 9.25 1.37
CA ALA A 63 29.20 10.24 0.96
C ALA A 63 30.06 9.73 -0.20
#